data_55f1cf773698c10c49819fb5a4005404
#
_entry.id   55f1cf773698c10c49819fb5a4005404
#
_cell.length_a   1.000
_cell.length_b   1.000
_cell.length_c   1.000
_cell.angle_alpha   90.00
_cell.angle_beta   90.00
_cell.angle_gamma   90.00
#
_symmetry.space_group_name_H-M   'P 1'
#
loop_
_entity.id
_entity.type
_entity.pdbx_description
1 polymer ?
#
loop_
_entity_poly.entity_id
_entity_poly.type
_entity_poly.pdbx_seq_one_letter_code
_entity_poly.pdbx_strand_id
1 'polypeptide(L)'
;MDEKDARSTQYDEGSLTLSGTVMLGTGVMIGAGIFALTGQMAEMTGALFPLAFLAAAIIVGFSAYSYIKISNAYPSAGGIGMYLHKAYGDRLPTAFNALLMYFSMVIAQSFLARTFGSYTMQLFGGDPSGQMTPILGVSLI
;
A
#
# COMPACT_ATOMS: atom_id res chain seq x y z
N MET A 1 -20.75 -23.72 20.13
CA MET A 1 -19.80 -22.64 19.83
C MET A 1 -18.45 -23.21 20.22
N ASP A 2 -17.72 -23.64 19.23
CA ASP A 2 -16.62 -24.60 19.38
C ASP A 2 -15.38 -23.87 19.96
N GLU A 3 -14.74 -24.52 20.94
CA GLU A 3 -13.51 -24.03 21.62
C GLU A 3 -12.34 -23.76 20.63
N LYS A 4 -12.48 -24.21 19.39
CA LYS A 4 -11.56 -24.00 18.29
C LYS A 4 -11.70 -22.60 17.67
N ASP A 5 -12.89 -22.00 17.72
CA ASP A 5 -13.15 -20.64 17.24
C ASP A 5 -12.64 -19.56 18.20
N ALA A 6 -12.58 -19.88 19.49
CA ALA A 6 -12.05 -18.94 20.50
C ALA A 6 -10.53 -18.74 20.41
N ARG A 7 -9.79 -19.72 19.86
CA ARG A 7 -8.33 -19.62 19.71
C ARG A 7 -7.89 -18.81 18.49
N SER A 8 -8.76 -18.64 17.50
CA SER A 8 -8.43 -17.89 16.28
C SER A 8 -8.49 -16.37 16.44
N THR A 9 -9.04 -15.89 17.56
CA THR A 9 -9.16 -14.46 17.89
C THR A 9 -8.22 -13.98 18.98
N GLN A 10 -7.37 -14.85 19.49
CA GLN A 10 -6.39 -14.48 20.52
C GLN A 10 -5.20 -13.80 19.83
N TYR A 11 -5.22 -12.46 19.80
CA TYR A 11 -4.06 -11.66 19.39
C TYR A 11 -2.96 -11.86 20.43
N ASP A 12 -1.75 -12.22 19.98
CA ASP A 12 -0.57 -12.22 20.84
C ASP A 12 -0.27 -10.80 21.30
N GLU A 13 -0.59 -10.50 22.54
CA GLU A 13 -0.28 -9.21 23.14
C GLU A 13 1.24 -8.99 23.14
N GLY A 14 1.70 -7.91 22.53
CA GLY A 14 3.13 -7.57 22.47
C GLY A 14 3.91 -8.16 21.31
N SER A 15 3.27 -8.84 20.34
CA SER A 15 3.93 -9.37 19.13
C SER A 15 4.60 -8.29 18.28
N LEU A 16 4.09 -7.05 18.31
CA LEU A 16 4.65 -5.89 17.61
C LEU A 16 4.91 -4.75 18.60
N THR A 17 6.16 -4.29 18.65
CA THR A 17 6.50 -3.06 19.36
C THR A 17 6.09 -1.83 18.55
N LEU A 18 5.82 -0.71 19.22
CA LEU A 18 5.49 0.55 18.55
C LEU A 18 6.56 0.95 17.51
N SER A 19 7.83 0.84 17.88
CA SER A 19 8.95 1.12 16.97
C SER A 19 8.98 0.18 15.76
N GLY A 20 8.75 -1.11 15.97
CA GLY A 20 8.68 -2.10 14.88
C GLY A 20 7.55 -1.81 13.90
N THR A 21 6.36 -1.46 14.40
CA THR A 21 5.20 -1.10 13.57
C THR A 21 5.46 0.18 12.76
N VAL A 22 6.04 1.21 13.38
CA VAL A 22 6.39 2.47 12.70
C VAL A 22 7.46 2.22 11.63
N MET A 23 8.50 1.44 11.92
CA MET A 23 9.55 1.13 10.95
C MET A 23 9.01 0.33 9.76
N LEU A 24 8.16 -0.65 10.00
CA LEU A 24 7.54 -1.46 8.94
C LEU A 24 6.63 -0.60 8.06
N GLY A 25 5.76 0.21 8.65
CA GLY A 25 4.88 1.11 7.90
C GLY A 25 5.65 2.15 7.09
N THR A 26 6.65 2.78 7.68
CA THR A 26 7.50 3.77 7.02
C THR A 26 8.30 3.13 5.88
N GLY A 27 8.86 1.93 6.09
CA GLY A 27 9.62 1.21 5.06
C GLY A 27 8.77 0.90 3.82
N VAL A 28 7.54 0.44 4.01
CA VAL A 28 6.60 0.17 2.91
C VAL A 28 6.24 1.46 2.16
N MET A 29 6.01 2.56 2.88
CA MET A 29 5.66 3.85 2.26
C MET A 29 6.83 4.43 1.45
N ILE A 30 8.06 4.38 1.99
CA ILE A 30 9.25 4.91 1.32
C ILE A 30 9.52 4.13 0.03
N GLY A 31 9.50 2.79 0.07
CA GLY A 31 9.92 1.96 -1.06
C GLY A 31 9.17 2.25 -2.35
N ALA A 32 7.86 2.22 -2.33
CA ALA A 32 7.03 2.36 -3.54
C ALA A 32 6.78 3.83 -3.93
N GLY A 33 6.50 4.70 -2.96
CA GLY A 33 6.07 6.07 -3.24
C GLY A 33 7.22 6.97 -3.69
N ILE A 34 8.33 6.98 -2.95
CA ILE A 34 9.43 7.92 -3.19
C ILE A 34 10.19 7.55 -4.46
N PHE A 35 10.58 6.29 -4.61
CA PHE A 35 11.45 5.92 -5.72
C PHE A 35 10.73 5.79 -7.07
N ALA A 36 9.47 5.36 -7.07
CA ALA A 36 8.75 5.10 -8.32
C ALA A 36 7.99 6.33 -8.86
N LEU A 37 7.44 7.18 -7.99
CA LEU A 37 6.51 8.23 -8.39
C LEU A 37 7.11 9.64 -8.37
N THR A 38 8.18 9.88 -7.60
CA THR A 38 8.72 11.23 -7.41
C THR A 38 9.20 11.86 -8.71
N GLY A 39 9.87 11.08 -9.57
CA GLY A 39 10.33 11.57 -10.88
C GLY A 39 9.18 11.99 -11.78
N GLN A 40 8.17 11.17 -11.92
CA GLN A 40 6.98 11.46 -12.73
C GLN A 40 6.21 12.69 -12.21
N MET A 41 6.08 12.80 -10.88
CA MET A 41 5.43 13.96 -10.27
C MET A 41 6.22 15.25 -10.50
N ALA A 42 7.55 15.19 -10.44
CA ALA A 42 8.41 16.35 -10.73
C ALA A 42 8.27 16.81 -12.19
N GLU A 43 8.21 15.89 -13.15
CA GLU A 43 7.96 16.20 -14.56
C GLU A 43 6.60 16.85 -14.79
N MET A 44 5.54 16.36 -14.14
CA MET A 44 4.18 16.87 -14.31
C MET A 44 3.96 18.23 -13.64
N THR A 45 4.55 18.46 -12.48
CA THR A 45 4.27 19.64 -11.65
C THR A 45 5.34 20.74 -11.75
N GLY A 46 6.53 20.39 -12.26
CA GLY A 46 7.64 21.34 -12.42
C GLY A 46 7.95 22.11 -11.13
N ALA A 47 7.96 23.44 -11.20
CA ALA A 47 8.24 24.31 -10.05
C ALA A 47 7.21 24.21 -8.91
N LEU A 48 6.00 23.71 -9.18
CA LEU A 48 4.93 23.54 -8.17
C LEU A 48 5.04 22.23 -7.39
N PHE A 49 6.04 21.41 -7.66
CA PHE A 49 6.26 20.12 -7.00
C PHE A 49 6.16 20.17 -5.46
N PRO A 50 6.83 21.10 -4.73
CA PRO A 50 6.72 21.14 -3.28
C PRO A 50 5.30 21.49 -2.81
N LEU A 51 4.60 22.34 -3.53
CA LEU A 51 3.23 22.75 -3.20
C LEU A 51 2.25 21.59 -3.40
N ALA A 52 2.42 20.81 -4.46
CA ALA A 52 1.61 19.61 -4.71
C ALA A 52 1.78 18.58 -3.59
N PHE A 53 3.00 18.37 -3.11
CA PHE A 53 3.27 17.48 -1.96
C PHE A 53 2.66 17.99 -0.66
N LEU A 54 2.72 19.30 -0.41
CA LEU A 54 2.11 19.91 0.77
C LEU A 54 0.58 19.74 0.75
N ALA A 55 -0.05 19.98 -0.38
CA ALA A 55 -1.49 19.78 -0.56
C ALA A 55 -1.88 18.31 -0.35
N ALA A 56 -1.14 17.38 -0.94
CA ALA A 56 -1.34 15.95 -0.74
C ALA A 56 -1.18 15.54 0.73
N ALA A 57 -0.17 16.07 1.44
CA ALA A 57 0.06 15.77 2.85
C ALA A 57 -1.12 16.21 3.73
N ILE A 58 -1.74 17.35 3.44
CA ILE A 58 -2.93 17.82 4.16
C ILE A 58 -4.10 16.86 3.95
N ILE A 59 -4.38 16.46 2.71
CA ILE A 59 -5.46 15.53 2.37
C ILE A 59 -5.25 14.18 3.04
N VAL A 60 -4.02 13.63 2.96
CA VAL A 60 -3.64 12.37 3.59
C VAL A 60 -3.73 12.47 5.12
N GLY A 61 -3.39 13.62 5.71
CA GLY A 61 -3.53 13.87 7.14
C GLY A 61 -4.97 13.71 7.63
N PHE A 62 -5.95 14.25 6.93
CA PHE A 62 -7.38 14.05 7.25
C PHE A 62 -7.80 12.58 7.11
N SER A 63 -7.35 11.91 6.07
CA SER A 63 -7.59 10.48 5.87
C SER A 63 -6.99 9.65 6.99
N ALA A 64 -5.73 9.90 7.35
CA ALA A 64 -5.03 9.22 8.43
C ALA A 64 -5.74 9.38 9.78
N TYR A 65 -6.26 10.57 10.08
CA TYR A 65 -7.02 10.82 11.29
C TYR A 65 -8.27 9.92 11.38
N SER A 66 -9.00 9.78 10.26
CA SER A 66 -10.15 8.88 10.18
C SER A 66 -9.77 7.43 10.41
N TYR A 67 -8.66 6.97 9.81
CA TYR A 67 -8.13 5.62 10.01
C TYR A 67 -7.71 5.35 11.45
N ILE A 68 -7.05 6.29 12.11
CA ILE A 68 -6.66 6.17 13.52
C ILE A 68 -7.90 5.99 14.40
N LYS A 69 -8.95 6.76 14.17
CA LYS A 69 -10.20 6.61 14.93
C LYS A 69 -10.85 5.24 14.74
N ILE A 70 -10.94 4.78 13.50
CA ILE A 70 -11.55 3.48 13.18
C ILE A 70 -10.71 2.34 13.76
N SER A 71 -9.40 2.40 13.61
CA SER A 71 -8.47 1.39 14.12
C SER A 71 -8.50 1.27 15.64
N ASN A 72 -8.60 2.39 16.36
CA ASN A 72 -8.73 2.39 17.82
C ASN A 72 -10.09 1.86 18.29
N ALA A 73 -11.16 2.13 17.53
CA ALA A 73 -12.50 1.64 17.88
C ALA A 73 -12.70 0.15 17.57
N TYR A 74 -12.03 -0.35 16.53
CA TYR A 74 -12.16 -1.71 16.03
C TYR A 74 -10.80 -2.31 15.68
N PRO A 75 -9.96 -2.66 16.67
CA PRO A 75 -8.67 -3.28 16.42
C PRO A 75 -8.88 -4.61 15.68
N SER A 76 -8.27 -4.74 14.51
CA SER A 76 -8.44 -5.91 13.64
C SER A 76 -7.21 -6.12 12.75
N ALA A 77 -6.78 -7.37 12.61
CA ALA A 77 -5.76 -7.77 11.66
C ALA A 77 -6.26 -7.79 10.19
N GLY A 78 -7.58 -7.76 9.98
CA GLY A 78 -8.20 -7.80 8.65
C GLY A 78 -8.20 -6.47 7.88
N GLY A 79 -7.70 -5.38 8.47
CA GLY A 79 -7.60 -4.07 7.83
C GLY A 79 -8.92 -3.53 7.30
N ILE A 80 -8.87 -2.87 6.14
CA ILE A 80 -10.03 -2.23 5.49
C ILE A 80 -11.17 -3.22 5.22
N GLY A 81 -10.85 -4.45 4.81
CA GLY A 81 -11.84 -5.48 4.52
C GLY A 81 -12.73 -5.78 5.73
N MET A 82 -12.14 -5.87 6.91
CA MET A 82 -12.87 -6.11 8.15
C MET A 82 -13.74 -4.90 8.54
N TYR A 83 -13.25 -3.67 8.35
CA TYR A 83 -14.03 -2.46 8.64
C TYR A 83 -15.25 -2.36 7.74
N LEU A 84 -15.11 -2.68 6.46
CA LEU A 84 -16.22 -2.70 5.50
C LEU A 84 -17.22 -3.81 5.81
N HIS A 85 -16.73 -5.01 6.16
CA HIS A 85 -17.59 -6.12 6.58
C HIS A 85 -18.40 -5.75 7.83
N LYS A 86 -17.77 -5.09 8.79
CA LYS A 86 -18.44 -4.66 10.02
C LYS A 86 -19.46 -3.55 9.80
N ALA A 87 -19.22 -2.66 8.82
CA ALA A 87 -20.12 -1.56 8.47
C ALA A 87 -21.31 -2.00 7.62
N TYR A 88 -21.10 -2.88 6.67
CA TYR A 88 -22.10 -3.24 5.64
C TYR A 88 -22.54 -4.72 5.71
N GLY A 89 -21.87 -5.55 6.53
CA GLY A 89 -22.13 -6.99 6.60
C GLY A 89 -21.76 -7.72 5.32
N ASP A 90 -22.29 -8.95 5.15
CA ASP A 90 -22.13 -9.80 3.96
C ASP A 90 -23.06 -9.34 2.83
N ARG A 91 -22.78 -8.18 2.27
CA ARG A 91 -23.57 -7.58 1.19
C ARG A 91 -22.71 -7.30 -0.03
N LEU A 92 -23.38 -7.09 -1.17
CA LEU A 92 -22.77 -6.71 -2.45
C LEU A 92 -21.70 -5.60 -2.33
N PRO A 93 -21.89 -4.49 -1.57
CA PRO A 93 -20.87 -3.47 -1.41
C PRO A 93 -19.55 -3.99 -0.83
N THR A 94 -19.61 -4.90 0.14
CA THR A 94 -18.42 -5.49 0.76
C THR A 94 -17.64 -6.36 -0.23
N ALA A 95 -18.34 -7.22 -0.98
CA ALA A 95 -17.74 -8.06 -2.01
C ALA A 95 -17.12 -7.21 -3.15
N PHE A 96 -17.81 -6.18 -3.60
CA PHE A 96 -17.32 -5.28 -4.64
C PHE A 96 -16.05 -4.53 -4.20
N ASN A 97 -16.02 -4.00 -2.97
CA ASN A 97 -14.83 -3.35 -2.43
C ASN A 97 -13.65 -4.33 -2.25
N ALA A 98 -13.91 -5.57 -1.85
CA ALA A 98 -12.87 -6.60 -1.75
C ALA A 98 -12.24 -6.88 -3.13
N LEU A 99 -13.06 -6.98 -4.19
CA LEU A 99 -12.58 -7.14 -5.56
C LEU A 99 -11.77 -5.91 -6.03
N LEU A 100 -12.25 -4.69 -5.78
CA LEU A 100 -11.52 -3.47 -6.10
C LEU A 100 -10.16 -3.42 -5.40
N MET A 101 -10.12 -3.81 -4.13
CA MET A 101 -8.89 -3.89 -3.37
C MET A 101 -7.92 -4.92 -3.95
N TYR A 102 -8.41 -6.10 -4.35
CA TYR A 102 -7.60 -7.10 -5.04
C TYR A 102 -7.00 -6.57 -6.34
N PHE A 103 -7.80 -5.96 -7.22
CA PHE A 103 -7.31 -5.37 -8.46
C PHE A 103 -6.29 -4.25 -8.20
N SER A 104 -6.53 -3.41 -7.20
CA SER A 104 -5.60 -2.36 -6.79
C SER A 104 -4.24 -2.93 -6.39
N MET A 105 -4.22 -4.02 -5.64
CA MET A 105 -2.98 -4.72 -5.26
C MET A 105 -2.25 -5.29 -6.47
N VAL A 106 -2.95 -5.93 -7.41
CA VAL A 106 -2.36 -6.46 -8.64
C VAL A 106 -1.73 -5.34 -9.48
N ILE A 107 -2.43 -4.21 -9.63
CA ILE A 107 -1.90 -3.05 -10.36
C ILE A 107 -0.65 -2.48 -9.67
N ALA A 108 -0.68 -2.36 -8.34
CA ALA A 108 0.45 -1.88 -7.55
C ALA A 108 1.68 -2.79 -7.71
N GLN A 109 1.51 -4.10 -7.67
CA GLN A 109 2.59 -5.07 -7.89
C GLN A 109 3.17 -4.98 -9.31
N SER A 110 2.30 -4.87 -10.32
CA SER A 110 2.74 -4.70 -11.71
C SER A 110 3.56 -3.42 -11.91
N PHE A 111 3.16 -2.34 -11.24
CA PHE A 111 3.89 -1.08 -11.28
C PHE A 111 5.27 -1.21 -10.61
N LEU A 112 5.35 -1.85 -9.44
CA LEU A 112 6.61 -2.11 -8.74
C LEU A 112 7.55 -2.97 -9.59
N ALA A 113 7.05 -4.04 -10.20
CA ALA A 113 7.80 -4.91 -11.08
C ALA A 113 8.43 -4.14 -12.26
N ARG A 114 7.63 -3.28 -12.90
CA ARG A 114 8.11 -2.44 -14.00
C ARG A 114 9.18 -1.45 -13.55
N THR A 115 8.98 -0.81 -12.40
CA THR A 115 9.95 0.14 -11.83
C THR A 115 11.27 -0.54 -11.51
N PHE A 116 11.21 -1.73 -10.90
CA PHE A 116 12.39 -2.53 -10.63
C PHE A 116 13.15 -2.88 -11.92
N GLY A 117 12.44 -3.34 -12.95
CA GLY A 117 13.02 -3.60 -14.26
C GLY A 117 13.72 -2.39 -14.87
N SER A 118 13.10 -1.20 -14.78
CA SER A 118 13.70 0.05 -15.28
C SER A 118 14.99 0.41 -14.55
N TYR A 119 15.01 0.33 -13.23
CA TYR A 119 16.23 0.61 -12.45
C TYR A 119 17.33 -0.41 -12.72
N THR A 120 16.98 -1.68 -12.85
CA THR A 120 17.95 -2.73 -13.18
C THR A 120 18.61 -2.45 -14.54
N MET A 121 17.82 -2.10 -15.56
CA MET A 121 18.35 -1.78 -16.88
C MET A 121 19.26 -0.54 -16.85
N GLN A 122 18.89 0.51 -16.13
CA GLN A 122 19.74 1.69 -15.96
C GLN A 122 21.09 1.34 -15.30
N LEU A 123 21.06 0.47 -14.29
CA LEU A 123 22.27 0.06 -13.58
C LEU A 123 23.26 -0.69 -14.47
N PHE A 124 22.75 -1.49 -15.41
CA PHE A 124 23.56 -2.23 -16.37
C PHE A 124 23.81 -1.49 -17.70
N GLY A 125 23.45 -0.22 -17.79
CA GLY A 125 23.68 0.62 -18.97
C GLY A 125 22.76 0.30 -20.15
N GLY A 126 21.63 -0.37 -19.90
CA GLY A 126 20.61 -0.66 -20.90
C GLY A 126 19.58 0.46 -21.04
N ASP A 127 18.79 0.39 -22.12
CA ASP A 127 17.70 1.33 -22.36
C ASP A 127 16.48 0.99 -21.47
N PRO A 128 16.08 1.87 -20.53
CA PRO A 128 14.95 1.63 -19.63
C PRO A 128 13.60 1.62 -20.36
N SER A 129 13.51 2.10 -21.59
CA SER A 129 12.31 2.05 -22.42
C SER A 129 12.18 0.78 -23.26
N GLY A 130 13.20 -0.07 -23.25
CA GLY A 130 13.28 -1.29 -24.04
C GLY A 130 12.29 -2.38 -23.61
N GLN A 131 12.04 -3.33 -24.52
CA GLN A 131 11.14 -4.49 -24.26
C GLN A 131 11.63 -5.43 -23.14
N MET A 132 12.88 -5.35 -22.77
CA MET A 132 13.49 -6.17 -21.70
C MET A 132 13.06 -5.74 -20.28
N THR A 133 12.69 -4.48 -20.10
CA THR A 133 12.28 -3.92 -18.80
C THR A 133 11.11 -4.67 -18.14
N PRO A 134 9.99 -4.93 -18.84
CA PRO A 134 8.90 -5.69 -18.25
C PRO A 134 9.25 -7.16 -18.02
N ILE A 135 10.09 -7.76 -18.85
CA ILE A 135 10.51 -9.16 -18.71
C ILE A 135 11.33 -9.34 -17.43
N LEU A 136 12.29 -8.45 -17.16
CA LEU A 136 13.07 -8.47 -15.92
C LEU A 136 12.22 -8.22 -14.68
N GLY A 137 11.24 -7.32 -14.76
CA GLY A 137 10.31 -7.07 -13.67
C GLY A 137 9.45 -8.27 -13.31
N VAL A 138 8.96 -9.00 -14.31
CA VAL A 138 8.11 -10.19 -14.11
C VAL A 138 8.91 -11.43 -13.67
N SER A 139 10.16 -11.55 -14.09
CA SER A 139 10.98 -12.73 -13.74
C SER A 139 11.39 -12.79 -12.26
N LEU A 140 11.14 -11.74 -11.48
CA LEU A 140 11.54 -11.60 -10.08
C LEU A 140 10.36 -11.61 -9.09
N ILE A 141 9.13 -11.79 -9.58
CA ILE A 141 7.91 -11.97 -8.78
C ILE A 141 7.57 -13.47 -8.75
#